data_81e307ba6778adb632f346c11f993cd8
#
_entry.id   81e307ba6778adb632f346c11f993cd8
#
_cell.length_a   1.000
_cell.length_b   1.000
_cell.length_c   1.000
_cell.angle_alpha   90.00
_cell.angle_beta   90.00
_cell.angle_gamma   90.00
#
_symmetry.space_group_name_H-M   'P 1'
#
loop_
_entity.id
_entity.type
_entity.pdbx_description
1 polymer ?
#
loop_
_entity_poly.entity_id
_entity_poly.type
_entity_poly.pdbx_seq_one_letter_code
_entity_poly.pdbx_strand_id
1 'polypeptide(L)'
;MTQPPALLVCSVGVTAYNEQENIGPLLAALLDQHLHRVEIGEIIVVASACTDRTVPIVREYMARDARVKLIEQARREGKTSAVNLFLKASQHDICVLESGDTLPHEYAVEHLVRMFDDPTVGMVGAQKVAVNTPDHIIGLLSHLRLRMEHELCLEIPRLGEMIAFRKVFDGIPHDVAMDEAFVEALVVRHGMQVKYAPDAIVYNTGPESIPDFIRQRRRNHAGHLYLKHKYGYAVSSIQNRRVARVAFKEFWGIVQLVWVLGLLAFIEGYSRVMGWYDFAIKRDRHVVWDMAWSQKQNVHEVRAANNGSGDSYVVQSRTQSERKV
;
A
#
# COMPACT_ATOMS: atom_id res chain seq x y z
N MET A 1 -0.04 -32.55 23.60
CA MET A 1 -0.67 -31.22 23.72
C MET A 1 0.27 -30.27 23.04
N THR A 2 -0.05 -29.79 21.84
CA THR A 2 0.70 -28.75 21.16
C THR A 2 0.54 -27.45 21.96
N GLN A 3 1.63 -26.81 22.35
CA GLN A 3 1.59 -25.48 22.97
C GLN A 3 0.78 -24.53 22.07
N PRO A 4 -0.07 -23.68 22.64
CA PRO A 4 -0.74 -22.66 21.85
C PRO A 4 0.34 -21.85 21.12
N PRO A 5 0.11 -21.52 19.84
CA PRO A 5 1.08 -20.76 19.08
C PRO A 5 1.34 -19.39 19.74
N ALA A 6 2.61 -18.96 19.74
CA ALA A 6 3.04 -17.74 20.40
C ALA A 6 2.30 -16.51 19.83
N LEU A 7 2.05 -15.52 20.68
CA LEU A 7 1.51 -14.22 20.29
C LEU A 7 2.56 -13.50 19.43
N LEU A 8 2.15 -12.99 18.28
CA LEU A 8 3.00 -12.18 17.39
C LEU A 8 2.81 -10.70 17.72
N VAL A 9 3.87 -10.03 18.10
CA VAL A 9 3.83 -8.59 18.41
C VAL A 9 4.46 -7.81 17.28
N CYS A 10 3.81 -6.70 16.84
CA CYS A 10 4.33 -5.86 15.76
C CYS A 10 4.40 -4.37 16.15
N SER A 11 5.30 -3.65 15.47
CA SER A 11 5.36 -2.19 15.44
C SER A 11 4.68 -1.70 14.16
N VAL A 12 3.70 -0.80 14.27
CA VAL A 12 3.05 -0.17 13.12
C VAL A 12 3.67 1.20 12.88
N GLY A 13 4.20 1.43 11.68
CA GLY A 13 4.75 2.71 11.23
C GLY A 13 3.78 3.39 10.27
N VAL A 14 3.40 4.63 10.57
CA VAL A 14 2.56 5.47 9.71
C VAL A 14 3.38 6.64 9.20
N THR A 15 3.52 6.75 7.88
CA THR A 15 4.19 7.90 7.26
C THR A 15 3.15 8.95 6.85
N ALA A 16 3.27 10.18 7.36
CA ALA A 16 2.27 11.23 7.13
C ALA A 16 2.91 12.53 6.65
N TYR A 17 2.29 13.17 5.64
CA TYR A 17 2.57 14.53 5.21
C TYR A 17 1.27 15.26 4.86
N ASN A 18 0.83 16.16 5.73
CA ASN A 18 -0.44 16.89 5.59
C ASN A 18 -1.63 15.95 5.38
N GLU A 19 -1.93 15.14 6.41
CA GLU A 19 -2.99 14.11 6.41
C GLU A 19 -4.08 14.43 7.46
N GLN A 20 -4.37 15.68 7.73
CA GLN A 20 -5.34 16.07 8.76
C GLN A 20 -6.72 15.40 8.61
N GLU A 21 -7.15 15.10 7.37
CA GLU A 21 -8.43 14.45 7.09
C GLU A 21 -8.39 12.94 7.30
N ASN A 22 -7.22 12.31 7.14
CA ASN A 22 -7.08 10.85 7.15
C ASN A 22 -6.47 10.31 8.44
N ILE A 23 -5.53 11.05 9.07
CA ILE A 23 -4.73 10.51 10.17
C ILE A 23 -5.55 10.13 11.40
N GLY A 24 -6.62 10.85 11.72
CA GLY A 24 -7.51 10.53 12.82
C GLY A 24 -8.27 9.21 12.59
N PRO A 25 -9.03 9.07 11.49
CA PRO A 25 -9.67 7.83 11.10
C PRO A 25 -8.72 6.63 11.01
N LEU A 26 -7.51 6.82 10.46
CA LEU A 26 -6.49 5.78 10.39
C LEU A 26 -6.05 5.31 11.77
N LEU A 27 -5.72 6.23 12.69
CA LEU A 27 -5.32 5.87 14.05
C LEU A 27 -6.44 5.17 14.80
N ALA A 28 -7.69 5.63 14.66
CA ALA A 28 -8.85 4.95 15.22
C ALA A 28 -8.95 3.51 14.70
N ALA A 29 -8.87 3.31 13.37
CA ALA A 29 -8.95 1.99 12.77
C ALA A 29 -7.80 1.05 13.19
N LEU A 30 -6.59 1.57 13.44
CA LEU A 30 -5.46 0.78 13.94
C LEU A 30 -5.63 0.41 15.42
N LEU A 31 -6.22 1.27 16.23
CA LEU A 31 -6.47 1.02 17.65
C LEU A 31 -7.65 0.05 17.85
N ASP A 32 -8.63 0.07 16.94
CA ASP A 32 -9.85 -0.76 16.98
C ASP A 32 -9.70 -2.07 16.16
N GLN A 33 -8.47 -2.50 15.81
CA GLN A 33 -8.24 -3.77 15.11
C GLN A 33 -8.71 -4.96 15.94
N HIS A 34 -9.43 -5.89 15.32
CA HIS A 34 -9.80 -7.16 15.90
C HIS A 34 -8.61 -8.13 15.85
N LEU A 35 -7.92 -8.29 16.96
CA LEU A 35 -6.70 -9.07 17.09
C LEU A 35 -6.93 -10.29 17.99
N HIS A 36 -6.48 -11.46 17.55
CA HIS A 36 -6.59 -12.74 18.28
C HIS A 36 -5.22 -13.35 18.60
N ARG A 37 -4.34 -13.38 17.61
CA ARG A 37 -2.99 -13.94 17.69
C ARG A 37 -1.89 -12.92 17.43
N VAL A 38 -2.29 -11.70 17.20
CA VAL A 38 -1.42 -10.56 16.94
C VAL A 38 -1.66 -9.50 17.99
N GLU A 39 -0.62 -8.78 18.34
CA GLU A 39 -0.68 -7.60 19.20
C GLU A 39 0.02 -6.41 18.48
N ILE A 40 -0.62 -5.26 18.47
CA ILE A 40 0.01 -4.01 18.11
C ILE A 40 0.69 -3.45 19.35
N GLY A 41 1.99 -3.65 19.48
CA GLY A 41 2.78 -3.18 20.62
C GLY A 41 3.00 -1.67 20.59
N GLU A 42 3.07 -1.07 19.40
CA GLU A 42 3.22 0.38 19.21
C GLU A 42 2.75 0.83 17.83
N ILE A 43 2.33 2.09 17.74
CA ILE A 43 1.99 2.80 16.50
C ILE A 43 2.84 4.06 16.45
N ILE A 44 3.81 4.12 15.53
CA ILE A 44 4.75 5.24 15.39
C ILE A 44 4.37 6.05 14.16
N VAL A 45 3.83 7.25 14.37
CA VAL A 45 3.55 8.19 13.31
C VAL A 45 4.78 9.03 13.04
N VAL A 46 5.28 9.03 11.80
CA VAL A 46 6.35 9.92 11.35
C VAL A 46 5.74 11.04 10.51
N ALA A 47 5.60 12.21 11.11
CA ALA A 47 5.04 13.42 10.49
C ALA A 47 6.17 14.22 9.80
N SER A 48 6.18 14.22 8.46
CA SER A 48 7.25 14.83 7.66
C SER A 48 6.93 16.28 7.31
N ALA A 49 7.38 17.22 8.13
CA ALA A 49 7.21 18.67 7.92
C ALA A 49 5.73 19.07 7.65
N CYS A 50 4.81 18.52 8.42
CA CYS A 50 3.39 18.85 8.31
C CYS A 50 3.12 20.30 8.71
N THR A 51 2.26 20.97 7.94
CA THR A 51 1.87 22.38 8.14
C THR A 51 0.39 22.53 8.46
N ASP A 52 -0.36 21.43 8.46
CA ASP A 52 -1.78 21.32 8.76
C ASP A 52 -2.01 20.78 10.19
N ARG A 53 -3.22 20.29 10.49
CA ARG A 53 -3.57 19.74 11.80
C ARG A 53 -3.13 18.28 12.03
N THR A 54 -2.35 17.67 11.14
CA THR A 54 -1.88 16.29 11.30
C THR A 54 -1.21 16.06 12.66
N VAL A 55 -0.21 16.88 13.02
CA VAL A 55 0.52 16.76 14.28
C VAL A 55 -0.36 16.96 15.52
N PRO A 56 -1.19 18.02 15.62
CA PRO A 56 -2.17 18.16 16.70
C PRO A 56 -3.05 16.93 16.89
N ILE A 57 -3.61 16.38 15.81
CA ILE A 57 -4.48 15.18 15.86
C ILE A 57 -3.71 13.99 16.44
N VAL A 58 -2.50 13.71 15.96
CA VAL A 58 -1.69 12.60 16.50
C VAL A 58 -1.42 12.78 18.00
N ARG A 59 -1.13 14.00 18.46
CA ARG A 59 -0.92 14.28 19.89
C ARG A 59 -2.16 14.02 20.75
N GLU A 60 -3.37 14.25 20.20
CA GLU A 60 -4.61 13.88 20.87
C GLU A 60 -4.74 12.36 21.08
N TYR A 61 -4.34 11.56 20.08
CA TYR A 61 -4.32 10.11 20.19
C TYR A 61 -3.24 9.62 21.16
N MET A 62 -2.04 10.22 21.17
CA MET A 62 -0.99 9.93 22.16
C MET A 62 -1.45 10.15 23.60
N ALA A 63 -2.29 11.14 23.84
CA ALA A 63 -2.83 11.39 25.18
C ALA A 63 -3.85 10.35 25.62
N ARG A 64 -4.46 9.59 24.69
CA ARG A 64 -5.49 8.59 24.93
C ARG A 64 -4.94 7.16 25.00
N ASP A 65 -3.89 6.87 24.21
CA ASP A 65 -3.30 5.52 24.12
C ASP A 65 -1.76 5.60 24.06
N ALA A 66 -1.11 4.98 25.04
CA ALA A 66 0.35 5.00 25.19
C ALA A 66 1.09 4.26 24.07
N ARG A 67 0.41 3.43 23.27
CA ARG A 67 0.98 2.78 22.10
C ARG A 67 1.27 3.75 20.96
N VAL A 68 0.54 4.88 20.88
CA VAL A 68 0.72 5.89 19.85
C VAL A 68 1.92 6.77 20.17
N LYS A 69 2.85 6.87 19.23
CA LYS A 69 4.08 7.68 19.33
C LYS A 69 4.20 8.59 18.12
N LEU A 70 4.84 9.74 18.27
CA LEU A 70 5.05 10.73 17.21
C LEU A 70 6.53 11.01 17.04
N ILE A 71 6.98 11.01 15.79
CA ILE A 71 8.28 11.53 15.36
C ILE A 71 8.03 12.65 14.37
N GLU A 72 8.52 13.86 14.69
CA GLU A 72 8.38 15.03 13.82
C GLU A 72 9.67 15.25 13.04
N GLN A 73 9.59 15.25 11.70
CA GLN A 73 10.70 15.68 10.84
C GLN A 73 10.56 17.18 10.53
N ALA A 74 11.61 17.95 10.81
CA ALA A 74 11.62 19.38 10.54
C ALA A 74 11.60 19.74 9.04
N ARG A 75 12.02 18.80 8.17
CA ARG A 75 12.09 18.97 6.71
C ARG A 75 11.50 17.76 6.00
N ARG A 76 10.94 18.01 4.82
CA ARG A 76 10.44 16.94 3.96
C ARG A 76 11.58 16.30 3.18
N GLU A 77 12.01 15.12 3.62
CA GLU A 77 13.17 14.39 3.08
C GLU A 77 12.78 13.15 2.24
N GLY A 78 11.48 12.98 1.98
CA GLY A 78 10.92 11.84 1.25
C GLY A 78 10.46 10.71 2.17
N LYS A 79 9.62 9.79 1.61
CA LYS A 79 9.01 8.68 2.35
C LYS A 79 10.06 7.75 2.97
N THR A 80 11.14 7.46 2.24
CA THR A 80 12.23 6.60 2.72
C THR A 80 12.90 7.11 4.00
N SER A 81 13.08 8.45 4.13
CA SER A 81 13.61 9.04 5.36
C SER A 81 12.66 8.80 6.54
N ALA A 82 11.35 8.95 6.34
CA ALA A 82 10.34 8.66 7.36
C ALA A 82 10.33 7.18 7.74
N VAL A 83 10.43 6.27 6.77
CA VAL A 83 10.55 4.81 7.01
C VAL A 83 11.80 4.50 7.84
N ASN A 84 12.94 5.12 7.57
CA ASN A 84 14.16 4.91 8.34
C ASN A 84 14.03 5.38 9.80
N LEU A 85 13.34 6.49 10.04
CA LEU A 85 13.05 6.94 11.41
C LEU A 85 12.13 5.97 12.15
N PHE A 86 11.10 5.45 11.48
CA PHE A 86 10.26 4.39 12.01
C PHE A 86 11.08 3.15 12.36
N LEU A 87 11.88 2.62 11.43
CA LEU A 87 12.72 1.44 11.64
C LEU A 87 13.66 1.61 12.83
N LYS A 88 14.27 2.79 12.96
CA LYS A 88 15.17 3.09 14.10
C LYS A 88 14.44 3.10 15.44
N ALA A 89 13.20 3.55 15.47
CA ALA A 89 12.40 3.68 16.69
C ALA A 89 11.63 2.41 17.04
N SER A 90 11.33 1.54 16.05
CA SER A 90 10.54 0.31 16.25
C SER A 90 11.25 -0.69 17.17
N GLN A 91 10.47 -1.27 18.12
CA GLN A 91 10.96 -2.17 19.15
C GLN A 91 10.74 -3.66 18.82
N HIS A 92 9.88 -3.97 17.85
CA HIS A 92 9.49 -5.34 17.51
C HIS A 92 10.09 -5.79 16.18
N ASP A 93 10.32 -7.11 16.06
CA ASP A 93 10.92 -7.73 14.86
C ASP A 93 9.99 -7.74 13.66
N ILE A 94 8.67 -7.65 13.87
CA ILE A 94 7.69 -7.52 12.81
C ILE A 94 7.27 -6.05 12.72
N CYS A 95 7.50 -5.47 11.57
CA CYS A 95 7.14 -4.10 11.25
C CYS A 95 5.99 -4.08 10.24
N VAL A 96 4.96 -3.29 10.50
CA VAL A 96 3.90 -2.96 9.55
C VAL A 96 4.11 -1.53 9.09
N LEU A 97 4.14 -1.28 7.78
CA LEU A 97 4.16 0.06 7.21
C LEU A 97 2.80 0.37 6.59
N GLU A 98 2.29 1.54 6.95
CA GLU A 98 1.01 2.07 6.50
C GLU A 98 1.19 3.50 5.98
N SER A 99 0.50 3.85 4.91
CA SER A 99 0.46 5.23 4.40
C SER A 99 -0.61 6.03 5.13
N GLY A 100 -0.34 7.32 5.40
CA GLY A 100 -1.25 8.18 6.17
C GLY A 100 -2.59 8.48 5.50
N ASP A 101 -2.75 8.12 4.22
CA ASP A 101 -3.91 8.34 3.36
C ASP A 101 -4.68 7.05 3.02
N THR A 102 -4.51 6.00 3.82
CA THR A 102 -5.20 4.72 3.68
C THR A 102 -6.03 4.39 4.92
N LEU A 103 -6.90 3.37 4.83
CA LEU A 103 -7.73 2.92 5.95
C LEU A 103 -7.73 1.38 5.99
N PRO A 104 -7.14 0.74 7.02
CA PRO A 104 -7.17 -0.71 7.17
C PRO A 104 -8.57 -1.20 7.58
N HIS A 105 -8.96 -2.37 7.06
CA HIS A 105 -10.13 -3.11 7.54
C HIS A 105 -9.89 -3.61 8.96
N GLU A 106 -10.95 -3.83 9.73
CA GLU A 106 -10.89 -4.23 11.15
C GLU A 106 -10.08 -5.50 11.46
N TYR A 107 -9.81 -6.36 10.48
CA TYR A 107 -8.98 -7.57 10.61
C TYR A 107 -7.67 -7.48 9.81
N ALA A 108 -7.33 -6.32 9.22
CA ALA A 108 -6.23 -6.21 8.30
C ALA A 108 -4.89 -6.58 8.93
N VAL A 109 -4.61 -6.06 10.13
CA VAL A 109 -3.34 -6.32 10.84
C VAL A 109 -3.25 -7.78 11.28
N GLU A 110 -4.33 -8.37 11.78
CA GLU A 110 -4.38 -9.80 12.14
C GLU A 110 -4.03 -10.69 10.93
N HIS A 111 -4.73 -10.48 9.80
CA HIS A 111 -4.52 -11.29 8.60
C HIS A 111 -3.13 -11.10 7.98
N LEU A 112 -2.57 -9.90 8.09
CA LEU A 112 -1.26 -9.58 7.55
C LEU A 112 -0.13 -10.20 8.41
N VAL A 113 -0.18 -9.98 9.73
CA VAL A 113 0.91 -10.33 10.65
C VAL A 113 0.91 -11.81 11.00
N ARG A 114 -0.25 -12.47 11.09
CA ARG A 114 -0.28 -13.91 11.38
C ARG A 114 0.42 -14.79 10.32
N MET A 115 0.66 -14.26 9.11
CA MET A 115 1.44 -14.96 8.09
C MET A 115 2.90 -15.23 8.51
N PHE A 116 3.39 -14.50 9.51
CA PHE A 116 4.74 -14.66 10.09
C PHE A 116 4.84 -15.83 11.08
N ASP A 117 3.78 -16.60 11.30
CA ASP A 117 3.87 -17.92 11.95
C ASP A 117 4.81 -18.86 11.17
N ASP A 118 4.87 -18.69 9.85
CA ASP A 118 5.87 -19.34 9.02
C ASP A 118 7.20 -18.54 9.11
N PRO A 119 8.27 -19.12 9.70
CA PRO A 119 9.54 -18.42 9.88
C PRO A 119 10.25 -18.11 8.54
N THR A 120 9.87 -18.74 7.45
CA THR A 120 10.41 -18.47 6.11
C THR A 120 9.83 -17.21 5.47
N VAL A 121 8.69 -16.72 5.98
CA VAL A 121 8.04 -15.50 5.49
C VAL A 121 8.78 -14.27 6.01
N GLY A 122 9.25 -13.45 5.11
CA GLY A 122 9.96 -12.22 5.42
C GLY A 122 9.18 -10.94 5.11
N MET A 123 8.23 -10.99 4.16
CA MET A 123 7.38 -9.85 3.83
C MET A 123 6.00 -10.32 3.35
N VAL A 124 4.98 -9.57 3.73
CA VAL A 124 3.58 -9.82 3.37
C VAL A 124 2.95 -8.50 2.94
N GLY A 125 2.15 -8.51 1.88
CA GLY A 125 1.38 -7.35 1.43
C GLY A 125 -0.11 -7.55 1.53
N ALA A 126 -0.83 -6.47 1.81
CA ALA A 126 -2.28 -6.42 1.91
C ALA A 126 -2.97 -6.28 0.55
N GLN A 127 -4.24 -6.65 0.49
CA GLN A 127 -5.13 -6.36 -0.63
C GLN A 127 -5.56 -4.90 -0.60
N LYS A 128 -5.28 -4.18 -1.68
CA LYS A 128 -5.75 -2.81 -1.88
C LYS A 128 -7.14 -2.79 -2.52
N VAL A 129 -8.04 -2.02 -1.94
CA VAL A 129 -9.40 -1.81 -2.45
C VAL A 129 -9.63 -0.32 -2.67
N ALA A 130 -10.02 0.06 -3.91
CA ALA A 130 -10.34 1.45 -4.22
C ALA A 130 -11.67 1.86 -3.54
N VAL A 131 -11.70 3.09 -3.01
CA VAL A 131 -12.92 3.70 -2.46
C VAL A 131 -13.50 4.82 -3.36
N ASN A 132 -12.82 5.14 -4.47
CA ASN A 132 -13.33 6.11 -5.44
C ASN A 132 -14.72 5.70 -5.94
N THR A 133 -15.60 6.68 -6.22
CA THR A 133 -16.89 6.37 -6.84
C THR A 133 -16.69 5.77 -8.26
N PRO A 134 -17.29 4.61 -8.57
CA PRO A 134 -17.15 3.99 -9.88
C PRO A 134 -17.96 4.69 -10.99
N ASP A 135 -18.80 5.68 -10.65
CA ASP A 135 -19.66 6.41 -11.58
C ASP A 135 -18.89 7.30 -12.56
N HIS A 136 -17.62 7.58 -12.24
CA HIS A 136 -16.71 8.34 -13.09
C HIS A 136 -15.62 7.44 -13.67
N ILE A 137 -15.21 7.76 -14.92
CA ILE A 137 -14.21 6.97 -15.65
C ILE A 137 -12.92 6.72 -14.85
N ILE A 138 -12.46 7.71 -14.06
CA ILE A 138 -11.25 7.60 -13.27
C ILE A 138 -11.44 6.67 -12.07
N GLY A 139 -12.57 6.76 -11.38
CA GLY A 139 -12.93 5.82 -10.32
C GLY A 139 -13.02 4.39 -10.85
N LEU A 140 -13.70 4.20 -11.98
CA LEU A 140 -13.78 2.89 -12.63
C LEU A 140 -12.40 2.36 -13.02
N LEU A 141 -11.50 3.20 -13.59
CA LEU A 141 -10.11 2.82 -13.87
C LEU A 141 -9.35 2.39 -12.62
N SER A 142 -9.55 3.08 -11.49
CA SER A 142 -8.93 2.74 -10.20
C SER A 142 -9.40 1.37 -9.69
N HIS A 143 -10.71 1.09 -9.72
CA HIS A 143 -11.27 -0.21 -9.34
C HIS A 143 -10.76 -1.33 -10.24
N LEU A 144 -10.82 -1.16 -11.56
CA LEU A 144 -10.34 -2.16 -12.52
C LEU A 144 -8.86 -2.47 -12.34
N ARG A 145 -8.04 -1.43 -12.15
CA ARG A 145 -6.60 -1.59 -11.91
C ARG A 145 -6.32 -2.37 -10.63
N LEU A 146 -6.96 -2.03 -9.51
CA LEU A 146 -6.73 -2.71 -8.24
C LEU A 146 -7.25 -4.14 -8.25
N ARG A 147 -8.38 -4.40 -8.93
CA ARG A 147 -8.89 -5.77 -9.16
C ARG A 147 -7.92 -6.60 -9.99
N MET A 148 -7.40 -6.06 -11.09
CA MET A 148 -6.36 -6.73 -11.88
C MET A 148 -5.09 -6.97 -11.04
N GLU A 149 -4.71 -6.02 -10.21
CA GLU A 149 -3.56 -6.16 -9.32
C GLU A 149 -3.77 -7.27 -8.29
N HIS A 150 -4.97 -7.37 -7.69
CA HIS A 150 -5.34 -8.45 -6.79
C HIS A 150 -5.18 -9.83 -7.44
N GLU A 151 -5.76 -10.04 -8.62
CA GLU A 151 -5.66 -11.31 -9.36
C GLU A 151 -4.20 -11.67 -9.72
N LEU A 152 -3.40 -10.67 -10.07
CA LEU A 152 -1.97 -10.88 -10.32
C LEU A 152 -1.21 -11.24 -9.03
N CYS A 153 -1.58 -10.64 -7.89
CA CYS A 153 -0.94 -10.89 -6.60
C CYS A 153 -1.22 -12.30 -6.05
N LEU A 154 -2.33 -12.92 -6.43
CA LEU A 154 -2.62 -14.33 -6.10
C LEU A 154 -1.61 -15.29 -6.75
N GLU A 155 -1.04 -14.94 -7.92
CA GLU A 155 0.00 -15.72 -8.59
C GLU A 155 1.42 -15.27 -8.17
N ILE A 156 1.65 -13.96 -8.13
CA ILE A 156 2.96 -13.35 -7.82
C ILE A 156 2.72 -12.14 -6.94
N PRO A 157 3.13 -12.19 -5.67
CA PRO A 157 2.99 -11.07 -4.76
C PRO A 157 3.58 -9.78 -5.33
N ARG A 158 2.78 -8.72 -5.34
CA ARG A 158 3.17 -7.37 -5.66
C ARG A 158 2.66 -6.45 -4.58
N LEU A 159 3.57 -5.96 -3.77
CA LEU A 159 3.24 -5.34 -2.51
C LEU A 159 3.27 -3.82 -2.60
N GLY A 160 2.49 -3.17 -1.75
CA GLY A 160 2.44 -1.72 -1.64
C GLY A 160 1.28 -1.26 -0.75
N GLU A 161 1.26 0.01 -0.38
CA GLU A 161 0.37 0.67 0.55
C GLU A 161 0.52 0.12 1.99
N MET A 162 -0.12 -0.99 2.34
CA MET A 162 0.03 -1.68 3.62
C MET A 162 0.86 -2.95 3.45
N ILE A 163 2.01 -3.02 4.11
CA ILE A 163 2.92 -4.16 4.10
C ILE A 163 3.36 -4.51 5.51
N ALA A 164 3.65 -5.78 5.76
CA ALA A 164 4.38 -6.20 6.95
C ALA A 164 5.68 -6.91 6.55
N PHE A 165 6.73 -6.78 7.35
CA PHE A 165 8.00 -7.43 7.09
C PHE A 165 8.80 -7.69 8.38
N ARG A 166 9.71 -8.68 8.33
CA ARG A 166 10.70 -8.87 9.39
C ARG A 166 11.79 -7.83 9.28
N LYS A 167 12.15 -7.24 10.41
CA LYS A 167 13.23 -6.24 10.53
C LYS A 167 14.60 -6.90 10.46
N VAL A 168 14.96 -7.39 9.27
CA VAL A 168 16.25 -8.07 9.01
C VAL A 168 17.30 -7.13 8.40
N PHE A 169 17.04 -5.82 8.42
CA PHE A 169 17.93 -4.78 7.91
C PHE A 169 17.78 -3.50 8.73
N ASP A 170 18.80 -2.65 8.73
CA ASP A 170 18.84 -1.43 9.56
C ASP A 170 18.20 -0.21 8.91
N GLY A 171 18.04 -0.21 7.59
CA GLY A 171 17.45 0.93 6.88
C GLY A 171 17.47 0.79 5.37
N ILE A 172 16.91 1.81 4.72
CA ILE A 172 16.76 1.93 3.27
C ILE A 172 17.57 3.13 2.79
N PRO A 173 18.29 3.07 1.65
CA PRO A 173 19.02 4.21 1.11
C PRO A 173 18.10 5.39 0.80
N HIS A 174 18.54 6.60 1.15
CA HIS A 174 17.74 7.83 1.03
C HIS A 174 17.37 8.22 -0.42
N ASP A 175 18.03 7.64 -1.42
CA ASP A 175 17.79 7.92 -2.83
C ASP A 175 16.80 6.96 -3.51
N VAL A 176 16.15 6.10 -2.74
CA VAL A 176 15.10 5.18 -3.22
C VAL A 176 13.73 5.85 -3.12
N ALA A 177 13.00 5.91 -4.22
CA ALA A 177 11.64 6.43 -4.28
C ALA A 177 10.57 5.35 -4.03
N MET A 178 10.94 4.07 -4.13
CA MET A 178 10.07 2.90 -4.02
C MET A 178 10.50 2.08 -2.79
N ASP A 179 10.11 2.55 -1.62
CA ASP A 179 10.48 1.96 -0.33
C ASP A 179 10.01 0.50 -0.20
N GLU A 180 8.75 0.20 -0.53
CA GLU A 180 8.20 -1.15 -0.42
C GLU A 180 8.94 -2.15 -1.34
N ALA A 181 9.25 -1.74 -2.58
CA ALA A 181 10.00 -2.56 -3.52
C ALA A 181 11.46 -2.78 -3.07
N PHE A 182 12.04 -1.83 -2.34
CA PHE A 182 13.37 -1.99 -1.79
C PHE A 182 13.37 -2.90 -0.56
N VAL A 183 12.37 -2.79 0.32
CA VAL A 183 12.15 -3.74 1.43
C VAL A 183 12.01 -5.17 0.89
N GLU A 184 11.21 -5.36 -0.18
CA GLU A 184 11.08 -6.65 -0.87
C GLU A 184 12.46 -7.17 -1.32
N ALA A 185 13.27 -6.31 -1.96
CA ALA A 185 14.61 -6.69 -2.40
C ALA A 185 15.51 -7.12 -1.24
N LEU A 186 15.46 -6.43 -0.11
CA LEU A 186 16.25 -6.78 1.08
C LEU A 186 15.82 -8.12 1.67
N VAL A 187 14.52 -8.33 1.85
CA VAL A 187 13.93 -9.57 2.38
C VAL A 187 14.30 -10.78 1.50
N VAL A 188 14.17 -10.64 0.17
CA VAL A 188 14.55 -11.70 -0.78
C VAL A 188 16.05 -11.98 -0.73
N ARG A 189 16.91 -10.97 -0.57
CA ARG A 189 18.36 -11.16 -0.40
C ARG A 189 18.74 -11.93 0.87
N HIS A 190 17.90 -11.84 1.91
CA HIS A 190 18.05 -12.66 3.13
C HIS A 190 17.48 -14.08 2.98
N GLY A 191 17.08 -14.47 1.76
CA GLY A 191 16.54 -15.81 1.47
C GLY A 191 15.12 -16.04 1.97
N MET A 192 14.40 -14.99 2.34
CA MET A 192 13.04 -15.07 2.86
C MET A 192 12.00 -14.95 1.76
N GLN A 193 10.81 -15.48 2.03
CA GLN A 193 9.68 -15.46 1.10
C GLN A 193 8.89 -14.17 1.21
N VAL A 194 8.35 -13.75 0.08
CA VAL A 194 7.37 -12.67 -0.04
C VAL A 194 6.00 -13.29 -0.30
N LYS A 195 4.99 -12.91 0.48
CA LYS A 195 3.63 -13.44 0.36
C LYS A 195 2.59 -12.32 0.22
N TYR A 196 1.42 -12.68 -0.26
CA TYR A 196 0.26 -11.83 -0.38
C TYR A 196 -0.85 -12.37 0.51
N ALA A 197 -1.44 -11.50 1.33
CA ALA A 197 -2.56 -11.80 2.21
C ALA A 197 -3.86 -11.21 1.63
N PRO A 198 -4.66 -11.97 0.87
CA PRO A 198 -5.87 -11.46 0.22
C PRO A 198 -6.97 -11.04 1.21
N ASP A 199 -6.95 -11.58 2.43
CA ASP A 199 -7.91 -11.23 3.48
C ASP A 199 -7.48 -10.00 4.30
N ALA A 200 -6.23 -9.55 4.18
CA ALA A 200 -5.76 -8.30 4.78
C ALA A 200 -6.12 -7.13 3.85
N ILE A 201 -7.27 -6.51 4.10
CA ILE A 201 -7.81 -5.46 3.22
C ILE A 201 -7.40 -4.08 3.71
N VAL A 202 -6.92 -3.23 2.79
CA VAL A 202 -6.67 -1.81 3.01
C VAL A 202 -7.40 -0.98 1.95
N TYR A 203 -8.15 0.02 2.41
CA TYR A 203 -8.88 0.93 1.54
C TYR A 203 -7.99 2.11 1.15
N ASN A 204 -8.01 2.46 -0.12
CA ASN A 204 -7.16 3.49 -0.70
C ASN A 204 -7.96 4.39 -1.65
N THR A 205 -7.77 5.70 -1.55
CA THR A 205 -8.29 6.66 -2.52
C THR A 205 -7.31 6.76 -3.68
N GLY A 206 -7.71 6.26 -4.85
CA GLY A 206 -6.95 6.41 -6.08
C GLY A 206 -6.95 7.86 -6.60
N PRO A 207 -6.14 8.15 -7.65
CA PRO A 207 -6.19 9.43 -8.33
C PRO A 207 -7.59 9.78 -8.81
N GLU A 208 -7.98 11.06 -8.74
CA GLU A 208 -9.29 11.55 -9.19
C GLU A 208 -9.24 12.22 -10.55
N SER A 209 -8.04 12.38 -11.11
CA SER A 209 -7.84 12.95 -12.44
C SER A 209 -6.88 12.12 -13.30
N ILE A 210 -7.06 12.15 -14.64
CA ILE A 210 -6.13 11.49 -15.57
C ILE A 210 -4.70 12.03 -15.41
N PRO A 211 -4.45 13.35 -15.28
CA PRO A 211 -3.12 13.86 -15.03
C PRO A 211 -2.46 13.30 -13.76
N ASP A 212 -3.20 13.19 -12.66
CA ASP A 212 -2.68 12.62 -11.39
C ASP A 212 -2.40 11.14 -11.52
N PHE A 213 -3.29 10.40 -12.22
CA PHE A 213 -3.07 8.99 -12.54
C PHE A 213 -1.78 8.80 -13.34
N ILE A 214 -1.58 9.56 -14.41
CA ILE A 214 -0.36 9.53 -15.23
C ILE A 214 0.86 9.89 -14.39
N ARG A 215 0.79 10.94 -13.56
CA ARG A 215 1.89 11.39 -12.70
C ARG A 215 2.32 10.29 -11.72
N GLN A 216 1.37 9.64 -11.06
CA GLN A 216 1.62 8.52 -10.14
C GLN A 216 2.28 7.33 -10.88
N ARG A 217 1.73 6.92 -12.03
CA ARG A 217 2.25 5.78 -12.80
C ARG A 217 3.65 6.04 -13.37
N ARG A 218 3.87 7.26 -13.90
CA ARG A 218 5.15 7.73 -14.41
C ARG A 218 6.23 7.67 -13.34
N ARG A 219 5.97 8.22 -12.16
CA ARG A 219 6.86 8.19 -11.00
C ARG A 219 7.21 6.77 -10.58
N ASN A 220 6.19 5.91 -10.42
CA ASN A 220 6.40 4.52 -10.02
C ASN A 220 7.26 3.77 -11.04
N HIS A 221 7.04 3.99 -12.34
CA HIS A 221 7.87 3.36 -13.38
C HIS A 221 9.32 3.84 -13.35
N ALA A 222 9.55 5.15 -13.23
CA ALA A 222 10.90 5.71 -13.10
C ALA A 222 11.63 5.14 -11.87
N GLY A 223 10.94 5.05 -10.72
CA GLY A 223 11.47 4.46 -9.49
C GLY A 223 11.87 2.98 -9.65
N HIS A 224 11.03 2.17 -10.30
CA HIS A 224 11.37 0.77 -10.60
C HIS A 224 12.57 0.63 -11.55
N LEU A 225 12.68 1.49 -12.57
CA LEU A 225 13.85 1.50 -13.46
C LEU A 225 15.12 1.87 -12.70
N TYR A 226 15.06 2.86 -11.81
CA TYR A 226 16.18 3.25 -10.97
C TYR A 226 16.60 2.11 -10.04
N LEU A 227 15.65 1.45 -9.38
CA LEU A 227 15.90 0.30 -8.51
C LEU A 227 16.62 -0.83 -9.27
N LYS A 228 16.13 -1.16 -10.46
CA LYS A 228 16.75 -2.16 -11.32
C LYS A 228 18.17 -1.77 -11.76
N HIS A 229 18.36 -0.53 -12.18
CA HIS A 229 19.65 -0.06 -12.67
C HIS A 229 20.72 0.01 -11.59
N LYS A 230 20.36 0.60 -10.42
CA LYS A 230 21.34 0.86 -9.36
C LYS A 230 21.58 -0.34 -8.44
N TYR A 231 20.50 -1.05 -8.09
CA TYR A 231 20.54 -2.12 -7.08
C TYR A 231 20.42 -3.53 -7.67
N GLY A 232 20.24 -3.64 -8.99
CA GLY A 232 20.12 -4.93 -9.69
C GLY A 232 18.83 -5.69 -9.37
N TYR A 233 17.85 -5.06 -8.72
CA TYR A 233 16.60 -5.71 -8.35
C TYR A 233 15.47 -5.27 -9.26
N ALA A 234 14.82 -6.25 -9.90
CA ALA A 234 13.60 -6.03 -10.66
C ALA A 234 12.45 -6.71 -9.94
N VAL A 235 11.44 -5.93 -9.56
CA VAL A 235 10.20 -6.48 -9.00
C VAL A 235 9.62 -7.49 -10.00
N SER A 236 9.32 -8.71 -9.54
CA SER A 236 8.97 -9.88 -10.36
C SER A 236 7.68 -9.74 -11.17
N SER A 237 6.94 -8.67 -10.98
CA SER A 237 5.53 -8.52 -11.34
C SER A 237 5.23 -8.04 -12.76
N ILE A 238 6.22 -7.67 -13.60
CA ILE A 238 5.92 -7.08 -14.91
C ILE A 238 6.14 -8.09 -16.03
N GLN A 239 5.29 -9.11 -16.10
CA GLN A 239 5.17 -9.94 -17.29
C GLN A 239 3.91 -9.54 -18.06
N ASN A 240 4.07 -8.75 -19.13
CA ASN A 240 2.97 -8.24 -19.95
C ASN A 240 1.99 -9.33 -20.41
N ARG A 241 2.47 -10.56 -20.65
CA ARG A 241 1.63 -11.72 -21.04
C ARG A 241 0.67 -12.16 -19.93
N ARG A 242 1.07 -12.05 -18.66
CA ARG A 242 0.21 -12.41 -17.50
C ARG A 242 -0.87 -11.36 -17.29
N VAL A 243 -0.49 -10.08 -17.36
CA VAL A 243 -1.45 -8.97 -17.30
C VAL A 243 -2.52 -9.12 -18.38
N ALA A 244 -2.13 -9.41 -19.62
CA ALA A 244 -3.07 -9.65 -20.70
C ALA A 244 -3.98 -10.87 -20.46
N ARG A 245 -3.44 -11.96 -19.89
CA ARG A 245 -4.24 -13.17 -19.55
C ARG A 245 -5.27 -12.87 -18.46
N VAL A 246 -4.88 -12.19 -17.40
CA VAL A 246 -5.79 -11.79 -16.31
C VAL A 246 -6.86 -10.85 -16.83
N ALA A 247 -6.48 -9.80 -17.60
CA ALA A 247 -7.44 -8.90 -18.22
C ALA A 247 -8.45 -9.63 -19.10
N PHE A 248 -7.98 -10.58 -19.91
CA PHE A 248 -8.84 -11.39 -20.76
C PHE A 248 -9.79 -12.27 -19.94
N LYS A 249 -9.28 -12.99 -18.93
CA LYS A 249 -10.09 -13.89 -18.09
C LYS A 249 -11.19 -13.16 -17.32
N GLU A 250 -10.86 -12.01 -16.73
CA GLU A 250 -11.76 -11.26 -15.84
C GLU A 250 -12.77 -10.41 -16.60
N PHE A 251 -12.43 -9.94 -17.80
CA PHE A 251 -13.23 -8.90 -18.49
C PHE A 251 -13.76 -9.30 -19.86
N TRP A 252 -13.50 -10.54 -20.33
CA TRP A 252 -13.93 -11.02 -21.65
C TRP A 252 -15.45 -10.98 -21.87
N GLY A 253 -16.26 -11.14 -20.82
CA GLY A 253 -17.71 -11.14 -20.92
C GLY A 253 -18.37 -9.74 -20.95
N ILE A 254 -17.61 -8.65 -20.81
CA ILE A 254 -18.15 -7.30 -20.64
C ILE A 254 -17.67 -6.42 -21.77
N VAL A 255 -18.36 -6.46 -22.91
CA VAL A 255 -18.02 -5.70 -24.12
C VAL A 255 -17.85 -4.19 -23.87
N GLN A 256 -18.63 -3.62 -22.93
CA GLN A 256 -18.53 -2.21 -22.55
C GLN A 256 -17.22 -1.86 -21.87
N LEU A 257 -16.55 -2.84 -21.23
CA LEU A 257 -15.25 -2.63 -20.55
C LEU A 257 -14.06 -2.63 -21.50
N VAL A 258 -14.17 -3.13 -22.71
CA VAL A 258 -13.06 -3.18 -23.69
C VAL A 258 -12.48 -1.80 -23.95
N TRP A 259 -13.32 -0.78 -24.08
CA TRP A 259 -12.89 0.59 -24.27
C TRP A 259 -12.17 1.15 -23.04
N VAL A 260 -12.68 0.85 -21.85
CA VAL A 260 -12.06 1.28 -20.58
C VAL A 260 -10.71 0.60 -20.36
N LEU A 261 -10.62 -0.69 -20.68
CA LEU A 261 -9.34 -1.43 -20.66
C LEU A 261 -8.36 -0.91 -21.70
N GLY A 262 -8.84 -0.54 -22.89
CA GLY A 262 -8.03 0.09 -23.93
C GLY A 262 -7.47 1.44 -23.45
N LEU A 263 -8.29 2.26 -22.82
CA LEU A 263 -7.88 3.53 -22.22
C LEU A 263 -6.86 3.30 -21.09
N LEU A 264 -7.11 2.35 -20.20
CA LEU A 264 -6.16 1.99 -19.14
C LEU A 264 -4.81 1.55 -19.71
N ALA A 265 -4.82 0.67 -20.73
CA ALA A 265 -3.62 0.20 -21.38
C ALA A 265 -2.86 1.35 -22.07
N PHE A 266 -3.58 2.29 -22.70
CA PHE A 266 -2.97 3.48 -23.32
C PHE A 266 -2.32 4.38 -22.27
N ILE A 267 -3.03 4.70 -21.18
CA ILE A 267 -2.51 5.54 -20.08
C ILE A 267 -1.29 4.88 -19.43
N GLU A 268 -1.33 3.57 -19.16
CA GLU A 268 -0.20 2.82 -18.63
C GLU A 268 0.99 2.83 -19.58
N GLY A 269 0.77 2.61 -20.89
CA GLY A 269 1.82 2.66 -21.91
C GLY A 269 2.46 4.04 -21.99
N TYR A 270 1.65 5.10 -22.07
CA TYR A 270 2.13 6.48 -22.08
C TYR A 270 2.93 6.80 -20.80
N SER A 271 2.42 6.44 -19.63
CA SER A 271 3.09 6.68 -18.35
C SER A 271 4.45 5.97 -18.26
N ARG A 272 4.56 4.77 -18.84
CA ARG A 272 5.83 4.02 -18.90
C ARG A 272 6.87 4.71 -19.81
N VAL A 273 6.45 5.20 -20.96
CA VAL A 273 7.34 5.97 -21.87
C VAL A 273 7.82 7.23 -21.16
N MET A 274 6.93 7.97 -20.51
CA MET A 274 7.27 9.18 -19.77
C MET A 274 8.14 8.89 -18.55
N GLY A 275 7.90 7.80 -17.82
CA GLY A 275 8.74 7.38 -16.69
C GLY A 275 10.14 6.93 -17.14
N TRP A 276 10.25 6.27 -18.28
CA TRP A 276 11.55 6.00 -18.91
C TRP A 276 12.28 7.29 -19.28
N TYR A 277 11.58 8.28 -19.83
CA TYR A 277 12.14 9.60 -20.15
C TYR A 277 12.67 10.30 -18.89
N ASP A 278 11.95 10.27 -17.79
CA ASP A 278 12.41 10.83 -16.51
C ASP A 278 13.67 10.14 -16.01
N PHE A 279 13.69 8.82 -16.06
CA PHE A 279 14.84 8.03 -15.64
C PHE A 279 16.06 8.23 -16.54
N ALA A 280 15.90 8.09 -17.87
CA ALA A 280 17.01 8.03 -18.81
C ALA A 280 17.54 9.42 -19.19
N ILE A 281 16.67 10.40 -19.35
CA ILE A 281 16.99 11.73 -19.89
C ILE A 281 17.04 12.78 -18.79
N LYS A 282 15.97 12.95 -18.02
CA LYS A 282 15.94 13.95 -16.94
C LYS A 282 16.76 13.55 -15.73
N ARG A 283 16.99 12.25 -15.53
CA ARG A 283 17.66 11.68 -14.34
C ARG A 283 16.97 12.07 -13.03
N ASP A 284 15.63 12.27 -13.10
CA ASP A 284 14.80 12.59 -11.94
C ASP A 284 14.53 11.32 -11.14
N ARG A 285 14.88 11.35 -9.86
CA ARG A 285 14.74 10.20 -8.96
C ARG A 285 13.40 10.17 -8.24
N HIS A 286 12.61 11.25 -8.30
CA HIS A 286 11.33 11.40 -7.63
C HIS A 286 11.35 11.00 -6.14
N VAL A 287 12.44 11.25 -5.43
CA VAL A 287 12.60 10.85 -4.01
C VAL A 287 11.62 11.61 -3.11
N VAL A 288 11.41 12.90 -3.39
CA VAL A 288 10.39 13.71 -2.73
C VAL A 288 9.21 13.84 -3.70
N TRP A 289 8.05 13.33 -3.28
CA TRP A 289 6.88 13.28 -4.15
C TRP A 289 6.13 14.61 -4.17
N ASP A 290 5.71 15.05 -5.36
CA ASP A 290 4.73 16.13 -5.45
C ASP A 290 3.41 15.66 -4.85
N MET A 291 2.78 16.57 -4.08
CA MET A 291 1.52 16.25 -3.42
C MET A 291 0.39 16.24 -4.44
N ALA A 292 -0.36 15.13 -4.49
CA ALA A 292 -1.63 15.04 -5.21
C ALA A 292 -2.76 15.48 -4.26
N TRP A 293 -3.10 16.75 -4.28
CA TRP A 293 -4.13 17.32 -3.41
C TRP A 293 -5.49 16.64 -3.55
N SER A 294 -5.82 16.12 -4.74
CA SER A 294 -7.04 15.37 -5.00
C SER A 294 -7.14 14.05 -4.22
N GLN A 295 -6.02 13.50 -3.77
CA GLN A 295 -5.97 12.26 -2.97
C GLN A 295 -6.04 12.51 -1.45
N LYS A 296 -6.10 13.77 -1.00
CA LYS A 296 -6.19 14.15 0.42
C LYS A 296 -7.61 14.16 0.96
N GLN A 297 -8.56 13.55 0.24
CA GLN A 297 -9.93 13.38 0.73
C GLN A 297 -9.96 12.34 1.86
N ASN A 298 -10.93 12.51 2.75
CA ASN A 298 -11.16 11.57 3.84
C ASN A 298 -11.60 10.20 3.31
N VAL A 299 -10.70 9.21 3.34
CA VAL A 299 -10.96 7.85 2.87
C VAL A 299 -12.16 7.22 3.58
N HIS A 300 -12.34 7.51 4.87
CA HIS A 300 -13.44 7.00 5.66
C HIS A 300 -14.79 7.56 5.17
N GLU A 301 -14.88 8.86 4.90
CA GLU A 301 -16.11 9.49 4.40
C GLU A 301 -16.44 9.03 2.99
N VAL A 302 -15.44 8.96 2.10
CA VAL A 302 -15.61 8.46 0.73
C VAL A 302 -16.09 7.01 0.75
N ARG A 303 -15.52 6.17 1.63
CA ARG A 303 -15.97 4.79 1.82
C ARG A 303 -17.41 4.74 2.34
N ALA A 304 -17.75 5.51 3.36
CA ALA A 304 -19.10 5.53 3.94
C ALA A 304 -20.15 6.00 2.93
N ALA A 305 -19.84 7.02 2.13
CA ALA A 305 -20.73 7.50 1.06
C ALA A 305 -20.96 6.44 -0.03
N ASN A 306 -19.95 5.63 -0.35
CA ASN A 306 -20.02 4.61 -1.39
C ASN A 306 -20.59 3.27 -0.90
N ASN A 307 -20.54 2.95 0.41
CA ASN A 307 -21.16 1.74 0.97
C ASN A 307 -22.69 1.75 0.88
N GLY A 308 -23.32 2.91 0.68
CA GLY A 308 -24.76 3.00 0.34
C GLY A 308 -25.08 2.50 -1.08
N SER A 309 -24.07 2.34 -1.96
CA SER A 309 -24.24 1.95 -3.36
C SER A 309 -23.48 0.69 -3.80
N GLY A 310 -22.68 0.03 -2.96
CA GLY A 310 -21.72 -0.89 -3.53
C GLY A 310 -21.05 -1.98 -2.72
N ASP A 311 -21.61 -2.52 -1.64
CA ASP A 311 -21.10 -3.78 -1.06
C ASP A 311 -21.27 -5.00 -1.98
N SER A 312 -21.99 -4.83 -3.12
CA SER A 312 -22.23 -5.89 -4.10
C SER A 312 -20.97 -6.36 -4.86
N TYR A 313 -19.92 -5.53 -4.97
CA TYR A 313 -18.72 -5.90 -5.75
C TYR A 313 -17.70 -6.74 -4.94
N VAL A 314 -17.63 -6.57 -3.63
CA VAL A 314 -16.71 -7.34 -2.77
C VAL A 314 -17.34 -8.70 -2.40
N VAL A 315 -18.66 -8.77 -2.22
CA VAL A 315 -19.38 -9.99 -1.85
C VAL A 315 -19.47 -11.00 -3.01
N GLN A 316 -19.51 -10.56 -4.26
CA GLN A 316 -19.59 -11.48 -5.41
C GLN A 316 -18.32 -12.30 -5.64
N SER A 317 -17.15 -11.88 -5.14
CA SER A 317 -15.92 -12.69 -5.23
C SER A 317 -15.90 -13.85 -4.25
N ARG A 318 -16.54 -13.75 -3.08
CA ARG A 318 -16.64 -14.84 -2.09
C ARG A 318 -17.56 -15.98 -2.53
N THR A 319 -18.66 -15.69 -3.21
CA THR A 319 -19.65 -16.71 -3.61
C THR A 319 -19.22 -17.60 -4.76
N GLN A 320 -18.18 -17.23 -5.53
CA GLN A 320 -17.62 -18.12 -6.58
C GLN A 320 -16.54 -19.07 -6.06
N SER A 321 -15.86 -18.76 -4.96
CA SER A 321 -14.87 -19.63 -4.32
C SER A 321 -15.52 -20.80 -3.57
N GLU A 322 -16.70 -20.58 -2.98
CA GLU A 322 -17.42 -21.61 -2.20
C GLU A 322 -18.21 -22.65 -3.05
N ARG A 323 -18.34 -22.43 -4.36
CA ARG A 323 -19.02 -23.38 -5.27
C ARG A 323 -18.12 -24.38 -5.98
N LYS A 324 -16.84 -24.45 -5.59
CA LYS A 324 -15.87 -25.43 -6.14
C LYS A 324 -15.17 -26.21 -5.03
N VAL A 325 -15.94 -26.74 -4.09
CA VAL A 325 -15.53 -27.87 -3.22
C VAL A 325 -16.53 -29.00 -3.42
#